data_56827b0a0e41779001485371b91ff988
#
_entry.id   56827b0a0e41779001485371b91ff988
#
_cell.length_a   1.000
_cell.length_b   1.000
_cell.length_c   1.000
_cell.angle_alpha   90.00
_cell.angle_beta   90.00
_cell.angle_gamma   90.00
#
_symmetry.space_group_name_H-M   'P 1'
#
loop_
_entity.id
_entity.type
_entity.pdbx_description
1 polymer ?
#
loop_
_entity_poly.entity_id
_entity_poly.type
_entity_poly.pdbx_seq_one_letter_code
_entity_poly.pdbx_strand_id
1 'polypeptide(L)'
;MPEDILDVQASLYGEGEPYKQMEYPCCVPGMCGGHQDYVTTRDGKVIGLSSSAVYSSHYHKMISECTIDMEYAKEREEVIVKWGDYGKRIKDIRAVIAKFPLNDLVENKNYDISSCPYDFEE
;
A
#
# COMPACT_ATOMS: atom_id res chain seq x y z
N MET A 1 6.60 -7.57 -3.04
CA MET A 1 6.62 -9.04 -3.27
C MET A 1 6.11 -9.73 -2.03
N PRO A 2 5.31 -10.81 -2.16
CA PRO A 2 4.72 -11.51 -1.00
C PRO A 2 5.77 -11.99 0.02
N GLU A 3 6.90 -12.50 -0.44
CA GLU A 3 7.98 -12.99 0.42
C GLU A 3 8.48 -11.91 1.38
N ASP A 4 8.62 -10.68 0.91
CA ASP A 4 9.10 -9.57 1.73
C ASP A 4 8.10 -9.22 2.85
N ILE A 5 6.80 -9.34 2.56
CA ILE A 5 5.73 -9.15 3.54
C ILE A 5 5.73 -10.27 4.58
N LEU A 6 5.91 -11.52 4.14
CA LEU A 6 6.00 -12.67 5.04
C LEU A 6 7.22 -12.57 5.97
N ASP A 7 8.37 -12.07 5.47
CA ASP A 7 9.56 -11.83 6.29
C ASP A 7 9.29 -10.82 7.40
N VAL A 8 8.57 -9.73 7.10
CA VAL A 8 8.16 -8.75 8.12
C VAL A 8 7.34 -9.44 9.20
N GLN A 9 6.34 -10.21 8.81
CA GLN A 9 5.47 -10.91 9.74
C GLN A 9 6.23 -11.96 10.56
N ALA A 10 7.10 -12.74 9.92
CA ALA A 10 7.91 -13.77 10.58
C ALA A 10 8.88 -13.19 11.60
N SER A 11 9.40 -11.98 11.37
CA SER A 11 10.33 -11.33 12.30
C SER A 11 9.74 -11.06 13.68
N LEU A 12 8.42 -11.00 13.81
CA LEU A 12 7.73 -10.80 15.09
C LEU A 12 7.85 -12.01 16.03
N TYR A 13 8.14 -13.18 15.48
CA TYR A 13 8.23 -14.45 16.22
C TYR A 13 9.67 -14.94 16.38
N GLY A 14 10.65 -14.24 15.78
CA GLY A 14 12.05 -14.55 15.84
C GLY A 14 12.77 -13.88 17.01
N GLU A 15 14.05 -14.21 17.17
CA GLU A 15 14.94 -13.52 18.10
C GLU A 15 15.51 -12.23 17.47
N GLY A 16 15.79 -11.23 18.31
CA GLY A 16 16.36 -9.95 17.89
C GLY A 16 15.31 -8.86 17.64
N GLU A 17 15.75 -7.73 17.07
CA GLU A 17 14.86 -6.61 16.77
C GLU A 17 13.95 -6.98 15.60
N PRO A 18 12.61 -6.97 15.77
CA PRO A 18 11.70 -7.23 14.66
C PRO A 18 11.68 -6.06 13.67
N TYR A 19 11.20 -6.33 12.46
CA TYR A 19 10.77 -5.26 11.57
C TYR A 19 9.51 -4.58 12.12
N LYS A 20 9.22 -3.36 11.67
CA LYS A 20 7.99 -2.69 12.01
C LYS A 20 6.79 -3.55 11.63
N GLN A 21 5.91 -3.79 12.57
CA GLN A 21 4.67 -4.54 12.33
C GLN A 21 3.80 -3.82 11.29
N MET A 22 3.26 -4.55 10.37
CA MET A 22 2.18 -4.08 9.52
C MET A 22 0.87 -4.16 10.29
N GLU A 23 0.20 -3.03 10.44
CA GLU A 23 -1.10 -2.99 11.09
C GLU A 23 -2.13 -3.70 10.22
N TYR A 24 -2.87 -4.61 10.84
CA TYR A 24 -3.92 -5.36 10.17
C TYR A 24 -5.08 -5.62 11.15
N PRO A 25 -6.32 -5.42 10.74
CA PRO A 25 -6.79 -4.85 9.49
C PRO A 25 -6.49 -3.36 9.40
N CYS A 26 -6.46 -2.85 8.19
CA CYS A 26 -6.21 -1.46 7.88
C CYS A 26 -6.97 -0.50 8.81
N CYS A 27 -6.26 0.49 9.28
CA CYS A 27 -6.86 1.63 9.96
C CYS A 27 -7.82 2.39 9.05
N VAL A 28 -8.83 2.97 9.64
CA VAL A 28 -9.69 3.92 8.94
C VAL A 28 -8.83 5.08 8.43
N PRO A 29 -8.95 5.48 7.16
CA PRO A 29 -8.22 6.62 6.62
C PRO A 29 -8.31 7.83 7.55
N GLY A 30 -7.15 8.41 7.91
CA GLY A 30 -7.04 9.53 8.83
C GLY A 30 -6.85 9.16 10.31
N MET A 31 -6.98 7.91 10.71
CA MET A 31 -6.71 7.45 12.09
C MET A 31 -5.33 6.81 12.26
N CYS A 32 -4.72 6.33 11.18
CA CYS A 32 -3.33 5.89 11.19
C CYS A 32 -2.47 7.12 11.01
N GLY A 33 -1.89 7.59 12.09
CA GLY A 33 -1.02 8.77 12.06
C GLY A 33 0.01 8.63 10.96
N GLY A 34 0.03 9.60 10.07
CA GLY A 34 0.81 9.82 8.87
C GLY A 34 2.14 9.12 8.68
N HIS A 35 2.18 7.80 8.90
CA HIS A 35 3.37 7.02 8.64
C HIS A 35 3.61 6.94 7.14
N GLN A 36 4.79 7.35 6.74
CA GLN A 36 5.22 7.34 5.37
C GLN A 36 6.58 6.67 5.28
N ASP A 37 6.72 5.79 4.29
CA ASP A 37 7.97 5.10 4.00
C ASP A 37 8.57 5.62 2.70
N TYR A 38 9.90 5.74 2.66
CA TYR A 38 10.57 6.13 1.43
C TYR A 38 10.38 5.09 0.34
N VAL A 39 10.13 5.58 -0.86
CA VAL A 39 10.17 4.78 -2.10
C VAL A 39 11.47 5.09 -2.82
N THR A 40 12.23 4.05 -3.16
CA THR A 40 13.50 4.18 -3.85
C THR A 40 13.54 3.37 -5.13
N THR A 41 14.43 3.74 -6.02
CA THR A 41 14.87 2.87 -7.11
C THR A 41 15.66 1.68 -6.55
N ARG A 42 15.97 0.69 -7.39
CA ARG A 42 16.80 -0.46 -6.99
C ARG A 42 18.20 -0.08 -6.53
N ASP A 43 18.76 0.99 -7.06
CA ASP A 43 20.07 1.55 -6.69
C ASP A 43 20.04 2.50 -5.48
N GLY A 44 18.86 2.68 -4.88
CA GLY A 44 18.69 3.38 -3.62
C GLY A 44 18.40 4.87 -3.72
N LYS A 45 18.17 5.42 -4.93
CA LYS A 45 17.74 6.82 -5.08
C LYS A 45 16.31 6.97 -4.56
N VAL A 46 16.09 7.90 -3.63
CA VAL A 46 14.75 8.24 -3.14
C VAL A 46 13.98 8.96 -4.26
N ILE A 47 12.81 8.46 -4.58
CA ILE A 47 11.95 8.94 -5.66
C ILE A 47 10.52 9.25 -5.22
N GLY A 48 10.17 8.96 -3.97
CA GLY A 48 8.85 9.23 -3.45
C GLY A 48 8.60 8.70 -2.05
N LEU A 49 7.33 8.74 -1.66
CA LEU A 49 6.82 8.31 -0.36
C LEU A 49 5.62 7.38 -0.56
N SER A 50 5.57 6.31 0.20
CA SER A 50 4.46 5.38 0.29
C SER A 50 3.70 5.60 1.59
N SER A 51 2.38 5.57 1.55
CA SER A 51 1.49 5.71 2.70
C SER A 51 0.31 4.74 2.61
N SER A 52 -0.42 4.60 3.71
CA SER A 52 -1.71 3.87 3.72
C SER A 52 -1.63 2.44 3.15
N ALA A 53 -0.59 1.69 3.55
CA ALA A 53 -0.44 0.30 3.12
C ALA A 53 -1.58 -0.57 3.69
N VAL A 54 -2.23 -1.36 2.82
CA VAL A 54 -3.36 -2.21 3.16
C VAL A 54 -3.37 -3.49 2.34
N TYR A 55 -3.86 -4.57 2.95
CA TYR A 55 -4.12 -5.80 2.21
C TYR A 55 -5.46 -5.71 1.46
N SER A 56 -5.43 -5.93 0.16
CA SER A 56 -6.64 -6.03 -0.66
C SER A 56 -7.04 -7.50 -0.83
N SER A 57 -8.18 -7.88 -0.27
CA SER A 57 -8.76 -9.21 -0.46
C SER A 57 -9.25 -9.43 -1.89
N HIS A 58 -9.58 -8.36 -2.61
CA HIS A 58 -9.97 -8.43 -4.01
C HIS A 58 -8.81 -8.79 -4.93
N TYR A 59 -7.65 -8.16 -4.71
CA TYR A 59 -6.45 -8.40 -5.54
C TYR A 59 -5.48 -9.43 -4.95
N HIS A 60 -5.72 -9.90 -3.72
CA HIS A 60 -4.82 -10.77 -2.95
C HIS A 60 -3.39 -10.21 -2.86
N LYS A 61 -3.29 -8.90 -2.63
CA LYS A 61 -2.02 -8.16 -2.58
C LYS A 61 -2.03 -7.08 -1.51
N MET A 62 -0.84 -6.78 -1.00
CA MET A 62 -0.63 -5.50 -0.32
C MET A 62 -0.60 -4.38 -1.36
N ILE A 63 -1.36 -3.35 -1.11
CA ILE A 63 -1.39 -2.12 -1.90
C ILE A 63 -1.12 -0.92 -1.00
N SER A 64 -0.56 0.13 -1.55
CA SER A 64 -0.40 1.40 -0.85
C SER A 64 -0.51 2.56 -1.83
N GLU A 65 -0.92 3.70 -1.32
CA GLU A 65 -0.82 4.94 -2.07
C GLU A 65 0.63 5.41 -2.07
N CYS A 66 1.06 6.00 -3.17
CA CYS A 66 2.42 6.49 -3.31
C CYS A 66 2.43 7.81 -4.08
N THR A 67 3.17 8.77 -3.53
CA THR A 67 3.53 9.99 -4.25
C THR A 67 4.95 9.80 -4.77
N ILE A 68 5.14 9.90 -6.08
CA ILE A 68 6.40 9.56 -6.74
C ILE A 68 6.78 10.61 -7.77
N ASP A 69 8.07 10.79 -7.99
CA ASP A 69 8.58 11.66 -9.06
C ASP A 69 8.05 11.21 -10.42
N MET A 70 7.59 12.15 -11.24
CA MET A 70 6.89 11.86 -12.49
C MET A 70 7.71 11.03 -13.48
N GLU A 71 9.02 11.18 -13.49
CA GLU A 71 9.89 10.39 -14.38
C GLU A 71 9.84 8.88 -14.11
N TYR A 72 9.50 8.50 -12.84
CA TYR A 72 9.36 7.12 -12.37
C TYR A 72 7.90 6.65 -12.29
N ALA A 73 6.93 7.53 -12.53
CA ALA A 73 5.50 7.22 -12.46
C ALA A 73 5.02 6.41 -13.66
N LYS A 74 5.70 5.32 -13.95
CA LYS A 74 5.39 4.40 -15.05
C LYS A 74 4.82 3.11 -14.50
N GLU A 75 3.71 2.70 -15.08
CA GLU A 75 3.08 1.41 -14.74
C GLU A 75 4.09 0.26 -14.93
N ARG A 76 4.12 -0.65 -13.95
CA ARG A 76 5.05 -1.78 -13.87
C ARG A 76 6.51 -1.44 -13.56
N GLU A 77 6.84 -0.18 -13.32
CA GLU A 77 8.17 0.18 -12.81
C GLU A 77 8.40 -0.49 -11.46
N GLU A 78 9.56 -1.13 -11.32
CA GLU A 78 9.95 -1.80 -10.08
C GLU A 78 10.62 -0.81 -9.12
N VAL A 79 10.15 -0.80 -7.88
CA VAL A 79 10.61 0.09 -6.82
C VAL A 79 10.82 -0.68 -5.52
N ILE A 80 11.50 -0.05 -4.58
CA ILE A 80 11.70 -0.56 -3.22
C ILE A 80 11.00 0.39 -2.24
N VAL A 81 10.14 -0.16 -1.39
CA VAL A 81 9.57 0.56 -0.24
C VAL A 81 10.45 0.26 0.98
N LYS A 82 11.00 1.30 1.61
CA LYS A 82 11.83 1.22 2.80
C LYS A 82 10.93 1.16 4.04
N TRP A 83 10.41 -0.02 4.34
CA TRP A 83 9.47 -0.25 5.42
C TRP A 83 10.13 -0.20 6.79
N GLY A 84 9.73 0.75 7.63
CA GLY A 84 10.17 0.89 9.01
C GLY A 84 10.42 2.32 9.47
N ASP A 85 10.61 2.50 10.78
CA ASP A 85 10.87 3.81 11.37
C ASP A 85 12.36 4.15 11.34
N TYR A 86 12.67 5.44 11.30
CA TYR A 86 14.05 5.93 11.36
C TYR A 86 14.78 5.41 12.61
N GLY A 87 15.99 4.92 12.40
CA GLY A 87 16.83 4.37 13.47
C GLY A 87 16.43 2.96 13.94
N LYS A 88 15.42 2.36 13.31
CA LYS A 88 14.97 0.98 13.54
C LYS A 88 15.35 0.07 12.38
N ARG A 89 15.08 -1.21 12.53
CA ARG A 89 15.32 -2.19 11.47
C ARG A 89 14.41 -1.94 10.28
N ILE A 90 14.98 -1.68 9.11
CA ILE A 90 14.26 -1.38 7.86
C ILE A 90 14.20 -2.63 6.98
N LYS A 91 13.03 -2.95 6.48
CA LYS A 91 12.83 -3.97 5.45
C LYS A 91 12.69 -3.34 4.07
N ASP A 92 13.48 -3.81 3.13
CA ASP A 92 13.31 -3.50 1.72
C ASP A 92 12.19 -4.36 1.14
N ILE A 93 11.06 -3.72 0.83
CA ILE A 93 9.91 -4.39 0.22
C ILE A 93 9.89 -4.08 -1.26
N ARG A 94 10.06 -5.11 -2.09
CA ARG A 94 9.95 -4.98 -3.55
C ARG A 94 8.50 -4.78 -3.95
N ALA A 95 8.26 -3.77 -4.75
CA ALA A 95 6.94 -3.40 -5.24
C ALA A 95 6.98 -3.01 -6.72
N VAL A 96 5.83 -2.86 -7.31
CA VAL A 96 5.67 -2.32 -8.67
C VAL A 96 4.66 -1.17 -8.65
N ILE A 97 4.91 -0.17 -9.47
CA ILE A 97 3.99 0.94 -9.67
C ILE A 97 2.77 0.44 -10.44
N ALA A 98 1.60 0.75 -9.93
CA ALA A 98 0.33 0.46 -10.57
C ALA A 98 -0.43 1.76 -10.90
N LYS A 99 -1.34 1.66 -11.84
CA LYS A 99 -2.23 2.76 -12.19
C LYS A 99 -3.11 3.16 -11.00
N PHE A 100 -3.38 4.45 -10.86
CA PHE A 100 -4.36 4.97 -9.90
C PHE A 100 -5.55 5.61 -10.65
N PRO A 101 -6.77 5.25 -10.32
CA PRO A 101 -7.16 4.18 -9.40
C PRO A 101 -6.79 2.79 -9.92
N LEU A 102 -6.49 1.88 -9.00
CA LEU A 102 -6.07 0.51 -9.33
C LEU A 102 -7.15 -0.27 -10.09
N ASN A 103 -8.41 0.08 -9.86
CA ASN A 103 -9.57 -0.51 -10.50
C ASN A 103 -10.23 0.50 -11.44
N ASP A 104 -10.30 0.17 -12.73
CA ASP A 104 -11.09 0.92 -13.73
C ASP A 104 -12.59 0.61 -13.65
N LEU A 105 -13.00 -0.41 -12.91
CA LEU A 105 -14.38 -0.73 -12.66
C LEU A 105 -14.98 0.33 -11.73
N VAL A 106 -15.42 1.41 -12.30
CA VAL A 106 -16.38 2.27 -11.61
C VAL A 106 -17.70 1.50 -11.66
N GLU A 107 -17.92 0.69 -10.64
CA GLU A 107 -19.11 -0.16 -10.51
C GLU A 107 -20.39 0.64 -10.68
N ASN A 108 -20.33 1.94 -10.43
CA ASN A 108 -21.47 2.86 -10.53
C ASN A 108 -21.53 3.67 -11.83
N LYS A 109 -20.63 3.46 -12.80
CA LYS A 109 -20.66 4.23 -14.06
C LYS A 109 -21.96 4.10 -14.84
N ASN A 110 -22.63 2.94 -14.72
CA ASN A 110 -23.86 2.61 -15.41
C ASN A 110 -24.97 2.22 -14.42
N TYR A 111 -24.83 2.61 -13.14
CA TYR A 111 -25.84 2.32 -12.15
C TYR A 111 -27.06 3.23 -12.39
N ASP A 112 -28.20 2.61 -12.66
CA ASP A 112 -29.48 3.32 -12.78
C ASP A 112 -30.04 3.54 -11.37
N ILE A 113 -29.96 4.79 -10.90
CA ILE A 113 -30.43 5.18 -9.57
C ILE A 113 -31.95 4.88 -9.43
N SER A 114 -32.71 4.88 -10.53
CA SER A 114 -34.14 4.56 -10.51
C SER A 114 -34.43 3.10 -10.19
N SER A 115 -33.41 2.24 -10.28
CA SER A 115 -33.48 0.81 -9.91
C SER A 115 -33.04 0.51 -8.49
N CYS A 116 -32.75 1.55 -7.68
CA CYS A 116 -32.37 1.37 -6.29
C CYS A 116 -33.52 0.72 -5.50
N PRO A 117 -33.28 -0.43 -4.81
CA PRO A 117 -34.35 -1.15 -4.12
C PRO A 117 -34.78 -0.48 -2.80
N TYR A 118 -34.18 0.65 -2.43
CA TYR A 118 -34.52 1.38 -1.22
C TYR A 118 -35.38 2.60 -1.58
N ASP A 119 -36.66 2.48 -1.41
CA ASP A 119 -37.54 3.64 -1.29
C ASP A 119 -37.27 4.25 0.08
N PHE A 120 -36.64 5.42 0.11
CA PHE A 120 -36.67 6.26 1.30
C PHE A 120 -38.06 6.86 1.37
N GLU A 121 -39.00 6.18 2.04
CA GLU A 121 -40.23 6.83 2.45
C GLU A 121 -39.84 7.97 3.42
N GLU A 122 -40.25 9.18 3.05
CA GLU A 122 -40.11 10.37 3.88
C GLU A 122 -40.96 10.25 5.17
#